data_169add72da7cf0c10948a03597364b57
#
_entry.id   169add72da7cf0c10948a03597364b57
#
_cell.length_a   1.000
_cell.length_b   1.000
_cell.length_c   1.000
_cell.angle_alpha   90.00
_cell.angle_beta   90.00
_cell.angle_gamma   90.00
#
_symmetry.space_group_name_H-M   'P 1'
#
loop_
_entity.id
_entity.type
_entity.pdbx_description
1 polymer ?
#
loop_
_entity_poly.entity_id
_entity_poly.type
_entity_poly.pdbx_seq_one_letter_code
_entity_poly.pdbx_strand_id
1 'polypeptide(L)'
;IYESLEEKYDQLLRDGLREQDIEVQLADEIESRFQRHIHEFQKSGIREDEIASIVGDDILRMTRDICDLARKRLPGLEEQVVFPLAIHLNMAMERMRSHGRMVYPGMENIRQQSYEDYEAACYAVDEIQKKYYLTLPEEEKAFLAMYFRKFRKKDMAQEGRIGVLVVSHGPVASGMAQ
;
A
#
# COMPACT_ATOMS: atom_id res chain seq x y z
N ILE A 1 12.16 6.47 6.57
CA ILE A 1 10.88 6.01 7.18
C ILE A 1 11.12 4.86 8.13
N TYR A 2 11.97 3.90 7.76
CA TYR A 2 12.04 2.60 8.42
C TYR A 2 12.94 2.55 9.66
N GLU A 3 14.13 3.12 9.63
CA GLU A 3 15.08 3.05 10.75
C GLU A 3 14.52 3.62 12.06
N SER A 4 13.81 4.72 11.97
CA SER A 4 13.22 5.34 13.16
C SER A 4 11.93 4.66 13.67
N LEU A 5 11.34 3.73 12.93
CA LEU A 5 10.18 2.95 13.39
C LEU A 5 10.60 1.83 14.34
N GLU A 6 11.72 1.18 14.08
CA GLU A 6 12.26 0.17 15.01
C GLU A 6 12.67 0.80 16.34
N GLU A 7 13.40 1.91 16.28
CA GLU A 7 13.77 2.65 17.48
C GLU A 7 12.55 3.08 18.29
N LYS A 8 11.50 3.53 17.61
CA LYS A 8 10.26 3.93 18.25
C LYS A 8 9.53 2.75 18.86
N TYR A 9 9.49 1.61 18.19
CA TYR A 9 8.92 0.37 18.73
C TYR A 9 9.63 -0.05 20.02
N ASP A 10 10.96 -0.12 19.98
CA ASP A 10 11.77 -0.46 21.15
C ASP A 10 11.60 0.52 22.30
N GLN A 11 11.45 1.80 22.00
CA GLN A 11 11.20 2.82 23.01
C GLN A 11 9.83 2.63 23.67
N LEU A 12 8.78 2.37 22.88
CA LEU A 12 7.43 2.14 23.40
C LEU A 12 7.34 0.87 24.26
N LEU A 13 8.08 -0.19 23.88
CA LEU A 13 8.23 -1.38 24.72
C LEU A 13 8.91 -1.07 26.05
N ARG A 14 10.00 -0.30 26.02
CA ARG A 14 10.70 0.13 27.25
C ARG A 14 9.82 0.99 28.14
N ASP A 15 8.94 1.78 27.55
CA ASP A 15 7.95 2.61 28.28
C ASP A 15 6.78 1.79 28.85
N GLY A 16 6.77 0.47 28.62
CA GLY A 16 5.81 -0.45 29.21
C GLY A 16 4.48 -0.57 28.49
N LEU A 17 4.38 -0.10 27.24
CA LEU A 17 3.18 -0.29 26.44
C LEU A 17 3.04 -1.76 26.00
N ARG A 18 1.78 -2.21 25.88
CA ARG A 18 1.49 -3.54 25.35
C ARG A 18 1.72 -3.56 23.83
N GLU A 19 2.17 -4.68 23.31
CA GLU A 19 2.43 -4.84 21.86
C GLU A 19 1.24 -4.42 20.98
N GLN A 20 0.01 -4.75 21.39
CA GLN A 20 -1.21 -4.36 20.66
C GLN A 20 -1.40 -2.84 20.59
N ASP A 21 -1.11 -2.13 21.66
CA ASP A 21 -1.23 -0.66 21.69
C ASP A 21 -0.11 -0.02 20.85
N ILE A 22 1.08 -0.62 20.85
CA ILE A 22 2.20 -0.20 20.03
C ILE A 22 1.87 -0.38 18.54
N GLU A 23 1.31 -1.52 18.17
CA GLU A 23 0.92 -1.77 16.77
C GLU A 23 -0.06 -0.74 16.22
N VAL A 24 -1.06 -0.36 17.02
CA VAL A 24 -2.02 0.69 16.62
C VAL A 24 -1.32 2.03 16.41
N GLN A 25 -0.49 2.45 17.37
CA GLN A 25 0.25 3.71 17.26
C GLN A 25 1.21 3.74 16.08
N LEU A 26 1.88 2.63 15.80
CA LEU A 26 2.81 2.55 14.68
C LEU A 26 2.10 2.47 13.33
N ALA A 27 0.91 1.85 13.26
CA ALA A 27 0.11 1.87 12.03
C ALA A 27 -0.28 3.30 11.64
N ASP A 28 -0.70 4.12 12.60
CA ASP A 28 -1.01 5.53 12.35
C ASP A 28 0.23 6.33 11.93
N GLU A 29 1.36 6.06 12.53
CA GLU A 29 2.65 6.69 12.18
C GLU A 29 3.08 6.31 10.77
N ILE A 30 2.98 5.04 10.41
CA ILE A 30 3.31 4.53 9.06
C ILE A 30 2.41 5.20 8.03
N GLU A 31 1.10 5.25 8.28
CA GLU A 31 0.13 5.90 7.39
C GLU A 31 0.45 7.38 7.19
N SER A 32 0.73 8.09 8.27
CA SER A 32 1.08 9.51 8.24
C SER A 32 2.36 9.77 7.44
N ARG A 33 3.39 8.94 7.62
CA ARG A 33 4.65 9.04 6.86
C ARG A 33 4.46 8.70 5.39
N PHE A 34 3.65 7.70 5.10
CA PHE A 34 3.30 7.33 3.74
C PHE A 34 2.60 8.48 3.01
N GLN A 35 1.58 9.08 3.61
CA GLN A 35 0.86 10.21 3.00
C GLN A 35 1.80 11.41 2.74
N ARG A 36 2.70 11.70 3.68
CA ARG A 36 3.71 12.75 3.49
C ARG A 36 4.66 12.44 2.35
N HIS A 37 5.14 11.21 2.26
CA HIS A 37 6.04 10.77 1.20
C HIS A 37 5.38 10.88 -0.19
N ILE A 38 4.13 10.45 -0.33
CA ILE A 38 3.38 10.57 -1.57
C ILE A 38 3.17 12.04 -1.93
N HIS A 39 2.82 12.88 -0.96
CA HIS A 39 2.64 14.30 -1.19
C HIS A 39 3.94 14.97 -1.68
N GLU A 40 5.06 14.70 -1.04
CA GLU A 40 6.38 15.20 -1.44
C GLU A 40 6.76 14.71 -2.83
N PHE A 41 6.52 13.44 -3.13
CA PHE A 41 6.75 12.87 -4.46
C PHE A 41 5.93 13.61 -5.53
N GLN A 42 4.62 13.77 -5.32
CA GLN A 42 3.74 14.46 -6.27
C GLN A 42 4.14 15.94 -6.47
N LYS A 43 4.62 16.58 -5.41
CA LYS A 43 5.07 17.99 -5.45
C LYS A 43 6.44 18.14 -6.12
N SER A 44 7.29 17.12 -6.11
CA SER A 44 8.67 17.21 -6.63
C SER A 44 8.75 17.43 -8.14
N GLY A 45 7.70 17.02 -8.88
CA GLY A 45 7.70 17.11 -10.34
C GLY A 45 8.73 16.22 -11.03
N ILE A 46 9.25 15.20 -10.34
CA ILE A 46 10.21 14.25 -10.91
C ILE A 46 9.62 13.57 -12.14
N ARG A 47 10.38 13.55 -13.23
CA ARG A 47 9.96 12.97 -14.48
C ARG A 47 10.27 11.48 -14.54
N GLU A 48 9.57 10.78 -15.42
CA GLU A 48 9.71 9.33 -15.63
C GLU A 48 11.13 8.90 -15.98
N ASP A 49 11.79 9.64 -16.87
CA ASP A 49 13.17 9.39 -17.26
C ASP A 49 14.18 9.59 -16.12
N GLU A 50 13.92 10.54 -15.24
CA GLU A 50 14.72 10.75 -14.03
C GLU A 50 14.57 9.59 -13.05
N ILE A 51 13.37 9.07 -12.87
CA ILE A 51 13.10 7.90 -12.03
C ILE A 51 13.82 6.67 -12.58
N ALA A 52 13.75 6.43 -13.88
CA ALA A 52 14.44 5.32 -14.54
C ALA A 52 15.96 5.39 -14.30
N SER A 53 16.54 6.60 -14.31
CA SER A 53 17.95 6.81 -14.00
C SER A 53 18.31 6.50 -12.54
N ILE A 54 17.41 6.78 -11.60
CA ILE A 54 17.62 6.55 -10.17
C ILE A 54 17.50 5.06 -9.81
N VAL A 55 16.43 4.41 -10.26
CA VAL A 55 16.11 3.03 -9.83
C VAL A 55 16.71 1.96 -10.76
N GLY A 56 17.00 2.31 -12.00
CA GLY A 56 17.44 1.38 -13.04
C GLY A 56 16.29 0.67 -13.75
N ASP A 57 16.59 0.19 -14.95
CA ASP A 57 15.58 -0.45 -15.81
C ASP A 57 14.99 -1.73 -15.25
N ASP A 58 15.78 -2.52 -14.51
CA ASP A 58 15.34 -3.80 -13.96
C ASP A 58 14.28 -3.60 -12.85
N ILE A 59 14.50 -2.67 -11.95
CA ILE A 59 13.54 -2.33 -10.89
C ILE A 59 12.28 -1.73 -11.50
N LEU A 60 12.41 -0.85 -12.46
CA LEU A 60 11.26 -0.23 -13.12
C LEU A 60 10.41 -1.28 -13.86
N ARG A 61 11.05 -2.21 -14.55
CA ARG A 61 10.37 -3.33 -15.24
C ARG A 61 9.65 -4.23 -14.25
N MET A 62 10.32 -4.64 -13.19
CA MET A 62 9.71 -5.44 -12.11
C MET A 62 8.51 -4.73 -11.49
N THR A 63 8.62 -3.45 -11.23
CA THR A 63 7.52 -2.64 -10.67
C THR A 63 6.33 -2.58 -11.62
N ARG A 64 6.57 -2.40 -12.91
CA ARG A 64 5.49 -2.43 -13.93
C ARG A 64 4.80 -3.80 -13.97
N ASP A 65 5.57 -4.88 -13.93
CA ASP A 65 5.02 -6.23 -13.88
C ASP A 65 4.14 -6.45 -12.62
N ILE A 66 4.58 -5.97 -11.47
CA ILE A 66 3.79 -6.01 -10.23
C ILE A 66 2.46 -5.26 -10.41
N CYS A 67 2.50 -4.05 -10.96
CA CYS A 67 1.31 -3.24 -11.17
C CYS A 67 0.35 -3.87 -12.21
N ASP A 68 0.87 -4.45 -13.27
CA ASP A 68 0.07 -5.14 -14.29
C ASP A 68 -0.63 -6.38 -13.73
N LEU A 69 0.06 -7.15 -12.89
CA LEU A 69 -0.53 -8.28 -12.17
C LEU A 69 -1.60 -7.82 -11.18
N ALA A 70 -1.33 -6.77 -10.42
CA ALA A 70 -2.29 -6.20 -9.48
C ALA A 70 -3.55 -5.69 -10.18
N ARG A 71 -3.44 -5.10 -11.37
CA ARG A 71 -4.61 -4.64 -12.16
C ARG A 71 -5.56 -5.74 -12.55
N LYS A 72 -5.13 -6.98 -12.62
CA LYS A 72 -6.03 -8.13 -12.84
C LYS A 72 -7.05 -8.29 -11.70
N ARG A 73 -6.68 -7.85 -10.50
CA ARG A 73 -7.52 -7.87 -9.30
C ARG A 73 -8.12 -6.49 -8.98
N LEU A 74 -7.42 -5.42 -9.37
CA LEU A 74 -7.77 -4.02 -9.11
C LEU A 74 -7.80 -3.25 -10.44
N PRO A 75 -8.86 -3.38 -11.24
CA PRO A 75 -8.91 -2.75 -12.58
C PRO A 75 -8.79 -1.23 -12.56
N GLY A 76 -9.14 -0.57 -11.44
CA GLY A 76 -9.03 0.87 -11.26
C GLY A 76 -7.64 1.37 -10.86
N LEU A 77 -6.63 0.50 -10.75
CA LEU A 77 -5.29 0.90 -10.36
C LEU A 77 -4.64 1.76 -11.45
N GLU A 78 -4.26 2.99 -11.09
CA GLU A 78 -3.69 3.97 -12.00
C GLU A 78 -2.23 3.67 -12.34
N GLU A 79 -1.81 4.01 -13.55
CA GLU A 79 -0.42 3.78 -13.99
C GLU A 79 0.61 4.57 -13.21
N GLN A 80 0.22 5.74 -12.72
CA GLN A 80 1.12 6.63 -11.96
C GLN A 80 1.67 5.99 -10.68
N VAL A 81 1.06 4.93 -10.17
CA VAL A 81 1.56 4.18 -9.01
C VAL A 81 2.95 3.60 -9.24
N VAL A 82 3.30 3.29 -10.48
CA VAL A 82 4.58 2.67 -10.86
C VAL A 82 5.78 3.48 -10.35
N PHE A 83 5.71 4.81 -10.45
CA PHE A 83 6.87 5.67 -10.16
C PHE A 83 7.23 5.76 -8.69
N PRO A 84 6.33 6.16 -7.79
CA PRO A 84 6.64 6.17 -6.37
C PRO A 84 6.89 4.76 -5.82
N LEU A 85 6.22 3.75 -6.37
CA LEU A 85 6.43 2.36 -5.99
C LEU A 85 7.81 1.85 -6.41
N ALA A 86 8.32 2.22 -7.59
CA ALA A 86 9.66 1.85 -8.03
C ALA A 86 10.74 2.41 -7.10
N ILE A 87 10.59 3.65 -6.66
CA ILE A 87 11.49 4.26 -5.67
C ILE A 87 11.44 3.48 -4.35
N HIS A 88 10.25 3.15 -3.86
CA HIS A 88 10.07 2.36 -2.65
C HIS A 88 10.74 0.98 -2.76
N LEU A 89 10.48 0.26 -3.84
CA LEU A 89 11.06 -1.07 -4.07
C LEU A 89 12.58 -1.03 -4.21
N ASN A 90 13.12 -0.01 -4.87
CA ASN A 90 14.57 0.17 -4.94
C ASN A 90 15.19 0.30 -3.56
N MET A 91 14.62 1.14 -2.70
CA MET A 91 15.06 1.31 -1.32
C MET A 91 14.89 0.02 -0.50
N ALA A 92 13.79 -0.70 -0.69
CA ALA A 92 13.54 -1.99 -0.03
C ALA A 92 14.59 -3.03 -0.42
N MET A 93 14.93 -3.14 -1.69
CA MET A 93 15.94 -4.07 -2.20
C MET A 93 17.33 -3.74 -1.66
N GLU A 94 17.68 -2.45 -1.58
CA GLU A 94 18.95 -2.02 -0.99
C GLU A 94 19.05 -2.37 0.50
N ARG A 95 17.98 -2.17 1.25
CA ARG A 95 17.93 -2.56 2.68
C ARG A 95 18.09 -4.06 2.87
N MET A 96 17.40 -4.87 2.05
CA MET A 96 17.53 -6.32 2.10
C MET A 96 18.99 -6.79 1.90
N ARG A 97 19.73 -6.10 1.03
CA ARG A 97 21.15 -6.40 0.79
C ARG A 97 22.04 -5.98 1.95
N SER A 98 21.73 -4.86 2.61
CA SER A 98 22.59 -4.22 3.62
C SER A 98 22.33 -4.72 5.05
N HIS A 99 21.07 -4.90 5.43
CA HIS A 99 20.66 -5.09 6.82
C HIS A 99 19.91 -6.40 7.09
N GLY A 100 19.65 -7.19 6.07
CA GLY A 100 18.88 -8.42 6.22
C GLY A 100 17.38 -8.15 6.41
N ARG A 101 16.72 -9.07 7.13
CA ARG A 101 15.28 -9.01 7.36
C ARG A 101 14.96 -8.02 8.49
N MET A 102 14.17 -7.02 8.17
CA MET A 102 13.61 -6.11 9.16
C MET A 102 12.13 -6.46 9.40
N VAL A 103 11.71 -6.46 10.63
CA VAL A 103 10.31 -6.67 11.02
C VAL A 103 9.68 -5.31 11.29
N TYR A 104 8.55 -5.04 10.64
CA TYR A 104 7.80 -3.80 10.83
C TYR A 104 6.51 -4.09 11.59
N PRO A 105 6.40 -3.66 12.85
CA PRO A 105 5.15 -3.76 13.59
C PRO A 105 4.08 -2.85 12.98
N GLY A 106 2.81 -3.16 13.23
CA GLY A 106 1.68 -2.40 12.70
C GLY A 106 1.19 -2.82 11.31
N MET A 107 1.85 -3.77 10.66
CA MET A 107 1.46 -4.24 9.32
C MET A 107 0.12 -4.97 9.30
N GLU A 108 -0.26 -5.64 10.38
CA GLU A 108 -1.54 -6.35 10.47
C GLU A 108 -2.73 -5.38 10.40
N ASN A 109 -2.64 -4.23 11.06
CA ASN A 109 -3.67 -3.18 10.96
C ASN A 109 -3.80 -2.65 9.53
N ILE A 110 -2.68 -2.44 8.85
CA ILE A 110 -2.68 -1.99 7.44
C ILE A 110 -3.31 -3.05 6.55
N ARG A 111 -2.97 -4.32 6.76
CA ARG A 111 -3.57 -5.46 6.04
C ARG A 111 -5.09 -5.48 6.19
N GLN A 112 -5.61 -5.32 7.39
CA GLN A 112 -7.05 -5.34 7.67
C GLN A 112 -7.77 -4.15 7.04
N GLN A 113 -7.19 -2.96 7.09
CA GLN A 113 -7.77 -1.73 6.52
C GLN A 113 -7.77 -1.71 4.99
N SER A 114 -6.87 -2.44 4.37
CA SER A 114 -6.67 -2.48 2.91
C SER A 114 -6.74 -3.90 2.37
N TYR A 115 -7.72 -4.69 2.81
CA TYR A 115 -7.79 -6.13 2.54
C TYR A 115 -7.77 -6.48 1.05
N GLU A 116 -8.59 -5.83 0.22
CA GLU A 116 -8.62 -6.08 -1.24
C GLU A 116 -7.28 -5.75 -1.90
N ASP A 117 -6.71 -4.62 -1.52
CA ASP A 117 -5.41 -4.18 -2.03
C ASP A 117 -4.29 -5.11 -1.56
N TYR A 118 -4.39 -5.62 -0.34
CA TYR A 118 -3.45 -6.60 0.21
C TYR A 118 -3.52 -7.95 -0.54
N GLU A 119 -4.72 -8.44 -0.83
CA GLU A 119 -4.90 -9.67 -1.62
C GLU A 119 -4.31 -9.52 -3.03
N ALA A 120 -4.49 -8.36 -3.66
CA ALA A 120 -3.89 -8.05 -4.96
C ALA A 120 -2.36 -7.99 -4.86
N ALA A 121 -1.82 -7.43 -3.78
CA ALA A 121 -0.38 -7.39 -3.52
C ALA A 121 0.20 -8.78 -3.32
N CYS A 122 -0.46 -9.64 -2.55
CA CYS A 122 -0.06 -11.04 -2.37
C CYS A 122 0.03 -11.78 -3.70
N TYR A 123 -1.02 -11.67 -4.52
CA TYR A 123 -1.05 -12.29 -5.84
C TYR A 123 0.10 -11.79 -6.74
N ALA A 124 0.29 -10.48 -6.82
CA ALA A 124 1.35 -9.90 -7.64
C ALA A 124 2.74 -10.30 -7.16
N VAL A 125 2.99 -10.28 -5.85
CA VAL A 125 4.29 -10.66 -5.26
C VAL A 125 4.59 -12.13 -5.51
N ASP A 126 3.61 -13.02 -5.31
CA ASP A 126 3.81 -14.46 -5.53
C ASP A 126 4.23 -14.76 -6.98
N GLU A 127 3.60 -14.11 -7.95
CA GLU A 127 3.97 -14.26 -9.36
C GLU A 127 5.34 -13.65 -9.70
N ILE A 128 5.65 -12.49 -9.13
CA ILE A 128 6.94 -11.82 -9.33
C ILE A 128 8.10 -12.60 -8.73
N GLN A 129 7.93 -13.17 -7.55
CA GLN A 129 8.95 -14.00 -6.90
C GLN A 129 9.33 -15.20 -7.77
N LYS A 130 8.35 -15.81 -8.42
CA LYS A 130 8.58 -16.91 -9.38
C LYS A 130 9.33 -16.44 -10.63
N LYS A 131 8.93 -15.29 -11.18
CA LYS A 131 9.50 -14.74 -12.42
C LYS A 131 10.94 -14.26 -12.25
N TYR A 132 11.23 -13.58 -11.16
CA TYR A 132 12.53 -12.92 -10.91
C TYR A 132 13.44 -13.69 -9.95
N TYR A 133 12.99 -14.84 -9.45
CA TYR A 133 13.75 -15.68 -8.51
C TYR A 133 14.21 -14.92 -7.27
N LEU A 134 13.36 -14.08 -6.73
CA LEU A 134 13.61 -13.28 -5.54
C LEU A 134 12.55 -13.53 -4.47
N THR A 135 12.87 -13.19 -3.23
CA THR A 135 11.92 -13.24 -2.11
C THR A 135 11.78 -11.84 -1.53
N LEU A 136 10.56 -11.31 -1.52
CA LEU A 136 10.23 -10.06 -0.84
C LEU A 136 9.76 -10.36 0.59
N PRO A 137 10.12 -9.52 1.57
CA PRO A 137 9.58 -9.62 2.92
C PRO A 137 8.05 -9.53 2.94
N GLU A 138 7.41 -10.20 3.89
CA GLU A 138 5.94 -10.15 4.04
C GLU A 138 5.43 -8.73 4.25
N GLU A 139 6.20 -7.90 4.94
CA GLU A 139 5.89 -6.50 5.19
C GLU A 139 5.76 -5.68 3.89
N GLU A 140 6.47 -6.05 2.84
CA GLU A 140 6.38 -5.37 1.54
C GLU A 140 5.00 -5.54 0.89
N LYS A 141 4.31 -6.65 1.14
CA LYS A 141 2.91 -6.84 0.68
C LYS A 141 1.98 -5.79 1.28
N ALA A 142 2.15 -5.46 2.56
CA ALA A 142 1.38 -4.41 3.22
C ALA A 142 1.69 -3.01 2.66
N PHE A 143 2.96 -2.70 2.40
CA PHE A 143 3.35 -1.44 1.75
C PHE A 143 2.79 -1.34 0.34
N LEU A 144 2.87 -2.40 -0.46
CA LEU A 144 2.25 -2.45 -1.78
C LEU A 144 0.75 -2.19 -1.71
N ALA A 145 0.06 -2.78 -0.73
CA ALA A 145 -1.37 -2.55 -0.50
C ALA A 145 -1.68 -1.07 -0.24
N MET A 146 -0.84 -0.37 0.52
CA MET A 146 -0.99 1.07 0.76
C MET A 146 -0.87 1.89 -0.53
N TYR A 147 0.12 1.58 -1.39
CA TYR A 147 0.27 2.21 -2.70
C TYR A 147 -0.95 1.94 -3.59
N PHE A 148 -1.40 0.71 -3.66
CA PHE A 148 -2.55 0.33 -4.48
C PHE A 148 -3.83 1.04 -4.02
N ARG A 149 -4.08 1.09 -2.70
CA ARG A 149 -5.22 1.82 -2.14
C ARG A 149 -5.17 3.30 -2.52
N LYS A 150 -4.01 3.92 -2.42
CA LYS A 150 -3.82 5.36 -2.72
C LYS A 150 -4.06 5.69 -4.20
N PHE A 151 -3.61 4.84 -5.10
CA PHE A 151 -3.65 5.05 -6.55
C PHE A 151 -4.77 4.30 -7.26
N ARG A 152 -5.69 3.72 -6.52
CA ARG A 152 -6.86 3.05 -7.08
C ARG A 152 -8.06 4.00 -7.11
N LYS A 153 -8.66 4.17 -8.31
CA LYS A 153 -9.94 4.84 -8.44
C LYS A 153 -11.03 3.98 -7.82
N LYS A 154 -11.78 4.54 -6.88
CA LYS A 154 -12.98 3.89 -6.34
C LYS A 154 -14.07 3.87 -7.40
N ASP A 155 -14.80 2.78 -7.49
CA ASP A 155 -15.95 2.67 -8.37
C ASP A 155 -17.12 3.49 -7.79
N MET A 156 -17.23 4.72 -8.24
CA MET A 156 -18.31 5.66 -7.84
C MET A 156 -19.72 5.10 -8.16
N ALA A 157 -19.82 4.21 -9.12
CA ALA A 157 -21.10 3.59 -9.49
C ALA A 157 -21.65 2.63 -8.44
N GLN A 158 -20.77 1.92 -7.72
CA GLN A 158 -21.19 1.04 -6.61
C GLN A 158 -21.64 1.84 -5.39
N GLU A 159 -20.96 2.89 -5.03
CA GLU A 159 -21.37 3.76 -3.92
C GLU A 159 -22.71 4.46 -4.23
N GLY A 160 -22.90 4.89 -5.45
CA GLY A 160 -24.16 5.48 -5.89
C GLY A 160 -25.34 4.49 -5.89
N ARG A 161 -25.11 3.25 -6.25
CA ARG A 161 -26.14 2.19 -6.21
C ARG A 161 -26.60 1.87 -4.79
N ILE A 162 -25.69 1.77 -3.86
CA ILE A 162 -26.03 1.52 -2.44
C ILE A 162 -26.85 2.69 -1.89
N GLY A 163 -26.43 3.91 -2.15
CA GLY A 163 -27.15 5.11 -1.74
C GLY A 163 -28.56 5.21 -2.35
N VAL A 164 -28.70 4.91 -3.61
CA VAL A 164 -30.02 4.92 -4.31
C VAL A 164 -30.95 3.84 -3.77
N LEU A 165 -30.46 2.63 -3.50
CA LEU A 165 -31.26 1.57 -2.91
C LEU A 165 -31.79 1.92 -1.52
N VAL A 166 -30.97 2.52 -0.66
CA VAL A 166 -31.39 2.97 0.66
C VAL A 166 -32.44 4.07 0.58
N VAL A 167 -32.26 5.05 -0.30
CA VAL A 167 -33.21 6.15 -0.50
C VAL A 167 -34.53 5.65 -1.10
N SER A 168 -34.51 4.71 -2.04
CA SER A 168 -35.72 4.17 -2.65
C SER A 168 -36.58 3.34 -1.71
N HIS A 169 -35.98 2.63 -0.75
CA HIS A 169 -36.72 1.86 0.24
C HIS A 169 -37.51 2.71 1.23
N GLY A 170 -36.95 3.81 1.71
CA GLY A 170 -37.60 4.67 2.67
C GLY A 170 -38.89 5.33 2.15
N PRO A 171 -38.86 6.08 1.06
CA PRO A 171 -40.05 6.75 0.54
C PRO A 171 -41.12 5.79 0.03
N VAL A 172 -40.75 4.72 -0.62
CA VAL A 172 -41.69 3.71 -1.12
C VAL A 172 -42.42 3.00 0.01
N ALA A 173 -41.73 2.64 1.08
CA ALA A 173 -42.34 2.06 2.28
C ALA A 173 -43.35 3.01 2.92
N SER A 174 -43.02 4.28 3.02
CA SER A 174 -43.93 5.30 3.56
C SER A 174 -45.15 5.51 2.68
N GLY A 175 -45.00 5.52 1.37
CA GLY A 175 -46.10 5.65 0.41
C GLY A 175 -47.06 4.48 0.41
N MET A 176 -46.56 3.27 0.62
CA MET A 176 -47.40 2.07 0.67
C MET A 176 -48.17 1.90 1.98
N ALA A 177 -47.69 2.48 3.07
CA ALA A 177 -48.34 2.43 4.38
C ALA A 177 -49.57 3.36 4.47
N GLN A 178 -49.76 4.26 3.53
CA GLN A 178 -50.92 5.16 3.43
C GLN A 178 -52.02 4.58 2.53
#